data_5cbd1a41364ac9ef0a4d67861bcb318f
#
_entry.id   5cbd1a41364ac9ef0a4d67861bcb318f
#
_cell.length_a   1.000
_cell.length_b   1.000
_cell.length_c   1.000
_cell.angle_alpha   90.00
_cell.angle_beta   90.00
_cell.angle_gamma   90.00
#
_symmetry.space_group_name_H-M   'P 1'
#
loop_
_entity.id
_entity.type
_entity.pdbx_description
1 polymer ?
#
loop_
_entity_poly.entity_id
_entity_poly.type
_entity_poly.pdbx_seq_one_letter_code
_entity_poly.pdbx_strand_id
1 'polypeptide(L)'
;MPTPLRVASAPVSFGVDEVLVDDAWMPAPDDMLDWMVDIGFEGTELGSPGYMGDAAQVHQRLSSRNLELVGAFLPQHFSRAEKVEEDHAFLRDILRLLAEGSPAGSRPFAVLSDHFDEPDRRALSGRIQDHPETWLSDARFRTLVDNLHRAAEICRAAEFEPVLHPHAGTYVETSDEIARVMDAIDPSLIGLCLDTGHFRFGGADPTQAVHDYHELIRHVHIKDCRIAVMDGVKAEGKGLEEALSRGVFCQLGLGDSRIDSVIAALQSYGYQGWLVIEQDQALRTSDTPESVVAVQRANREYLRELGI
;
A
#
# COMPACT_ATOMS: atom_id res chain seq x y z
N MET A 1 -6.48 -28.97 5.38
CA MET A 1 -6.64 -27.70 6.08
C MET A 1 -6.28 -26.61 5.07
N PRO A 2 -6.96 -25.49 5.01
CA PRO A 2 -6.52 -24.39 4.15
C PRO A 2 -5.10 -23.98 4.57
N THR A 3 -4.29 -23.56 3.60
CA THR A 3 -2.96 -23.00 3.85
C THR A 3 -3.15 -21.75 4.73
N PRO A 4 -2.40 -21.60 5.82
CA PRO A 4 -2.50 -20.39 6.62
C PRO A 4 -2.10 -19.17 5.80
N LEU A 5 -2.78 -18.03 6.03
CA LEU A 5 -2.40 -16.77 5.42
C LEU A 5 -1.01 -16.35 5.93
N ARG A 6 -0.17 -15.86 5.04
CA ARG A 6 1.19 -15.42 5.35
C ARG A 6 1.22 -13.92 5.63
N VAL A 7 2.06 -13.51 6.55
CA VAL A 7 2.11 -12.12 7.00
C VAL A 7 3.46 -11.49 6.67
N ALA A 8 3.40 -10.37 5.98
CA ALA A 8 4.53 -9.51 5.70
C ALA A 8 4.33 -8.11 6.31
N SER A 9 5.33 -7.27 6.21
CA SER A 9 5.22 -5.84 6.50
C SER A 9 5.88 -5.01 5.41
N ALA A 10 5.76 -3.70 5.51
CA ALA A 10 6.39 -2.76 4.59
C ALA A 10 7.30 -1.79 5.36
N PRO A 11 8.38 -1.28 4.76
CA PRO A 11 9.29 -0.32 5.41
C PRO A 11 8.59 0.92 5.95
N VAL A 12 7.52 1.39 5.29
CA VAL A 12 6.70 2.52 5.74
C VAL A 12 6.13 2.32 7.16
N SER A 13 5.84 1.08 7.56
CA SER A 13 5.39 0.74 8.92
C SER A 13 6.44 1.00 10.00
N PHE A 14 7.68 1.18 9.60
CA PHE A 14 8.81 1.51 10.47
C PHE A 14 9.28 2.97 10.28
N GLY A 15 8.50 3.78 9.59
CA GLY A 15 8.78 5.21 9.36
C GLY A 15 9.77 5.47 8.23
N VAL A 16 9.93 4.53 7.29
CA VAL A 16 10.75 4.75 6.10
C VAL A 16 9.92 5.48 5.04
N ASP A 17 10.37 6.66 4.67
CA ASP A 17 9.86 7.49 3.55
C ASP A 17 8.44 8.08 3.69
N GLU A 18 7.83 7.98 4.84
CA GLU A 18 6.66 8.78 5.12
C GLU A 18 7.05 10.24 5.44
N VAL A 19 6.06 11.06 5.77
CA VAL A 19 6.28 12.48 6.11
C VAL A 19 7.37 12.56 7.18
N LEU A 20 8.61 12.84 6.76
CA LEU A 20 9.69 13.08 7.70
C LEU A 20 9.41 14.38 8.44
N VAL A 21 9.24 14.29 9.74
CA VAL A 21 9.34 15.46 10.61
C VAL A 21 10.82 15.82 10.67
N ASP A 22 11.13 17.09 10.53
CA ASP A 22 12.51 17.59 10.63
C ASP A 22 13.21 16.98 11.85
N ASP A 23 14.43 16.44 11.63
CA ASP A 23 15.25 15.75 12.63
C ASP A 23 14.72 14.40 13.15
N ALA A 24 13.71 13.79 12.52
CA ALA A 24 13.34 12.41 12.84
C ALA A 24 14.43 11.42 12.36
N TRP A 25 14.67 10.41 13.19
CA TRP A 25 15.55 9.31 12.76
C TRP A 25 14.83 8.37 11.77
N MET A 26 15.61 7.68 10.95
CA MET A 26 15.10 6.62 10.09
C MET A 26 15.92 5.34 10.36
N PRO A 27 15.29 4.15 10.50
CA PRO A 27 16.03 2.92 10.75
C PRO A 27 16.99 2.60 9.60
N ALA A 28 18.15 2.02 9.94
CA ALA A 28 18.97 1.40 8.90
C ALA A 28 18.26 0.15 8.35
N PRO A 29 18.43 -0.19 7.05
CA PRO A 29 17.75 -1.34 6.45
C PRO A 29 17.97 -2.65 7.20
N ASP A 30 19.18 -2.90 7.66
CA ASP A 30 19.51 -4.14 8.36
C ASP A 30 18.83 -4.22 9.73
N ASP A 31 18.80 -3.12 10.49
CA ASP A 31 18.10 -3.07 11.79
C ASP A 31 16.59 -3.31 11.61
N MET A 32 15.98 -2.65 10.64
CA MET A 32 14.56 -2.80 10.35
C MET A 32 14.21 -4.26 9.97
N LEU A 33 15.01 -4.88 9.10
CA LEU A 33 14.79 -6.27 8.70
C LEU A 33 15.00 -7.25 9.85
N ASP A 34 15.95 -6.99 10.74
CA ASP A 34 16.15 -7.78 11.95
C ASP A 34 14.94 -7.67 12.89
N TRP A 35 14.38 -6.48 13.05
CA TRP A 35 13.13 -6.29 13.79
C TRP A 35 11.96 -7.04 13.16
N MET A 36 11.84 -7.03 11.82
CA MET A 36 10.79 -7.78 11.12
C MET A 36 10.88 -9.28 11.43
N VAL A 37 12.08 -9.85 11.39
CA VAL A 37 12.32 -11.26 11.74
C VAL A 37 11.95 -11.54 13.19
N ASP A 38 12.39 -10.70 14.13
CA ASP A 38 12.13 -10.85 15.56
C ASP A 38 10.64 -10.74 15.92
N ILE A 39 9.88 -9.97 15.14
CA ILE A 39 8.42 -9.85 15.28
C ILE A 39 7.71 -11.10 14.70
N GLY A 40 8.33 -11.77 13.73
CA GLY A 40 7.80 -12.95 13.08
C GLY A 40 7.05 -12.64 11.78
N PHE A 41 7.53 -11.67 11.01
CA PHE A 41 7.13 -11.49 9.62
C PHE A 41 7.88 -12.47 8.73
N GLU A 42 7.21 -12.92 7.67
CA GLU A 42 7.75 -13.87 6.70
C GLU A 42 8.26 -13.20 5.42
N GLY A 43 7.92 -11.92 5.23
CA GLY A 43 8.29 -11.15 4.06
C GLY A 43 8.21 -9.65 4.29
N THR A 44 8.68 -8.91 3.30
CA THR A 44 8.61 -7.44 3.27
C THR A 44 8.32 -6.94 1.87
N GLU A 45 7.72 -5.76 1.75
CA GLU A 45 7.77 -5.00 0.50
C GLU A 45 9.12 -4.28 0.35
N LEU A 46 9.42 -3.82 -0.88
CA LEU A 46 10.70 -3.18 -1.19
C LEU A 46 10.91 -1.87 -0.42
N GLY A 47 9.83 -1.12 -0.16
CA GLY A 47 9.92 0.26 0.29
C GLY A 47 10.48 1.18 -0.81
N SER A 48 10.96 2.33 -0.41
CA SER A 48 11.47 3.32 -1.35
C SER A 48 12.72 2.86 -2.10
N PRO A 49 12.81 3.17 -3.40
CA PRO A 49 13.95 2.80 -4.21
C PRO A 49 15.28 3.29 -3.61
N GLY A 50 16.21 2.36 -3.47
CA GLY A 50 17.54 2.65 -2.91
C GLY A 50 17.65 2.51 -1.39
N TYR A 51 16.54 2.46 -0.63
CA TYR A 51 16.59 2.27 0.82
C TYR A 51 17.29 0.93 1.19
N MET A 52 16.87 -0.18 0.60
CA MET A 52 17.52 -1.46 0.82
C MET A 52 18.77 -1.69 -0.06
N GLY A 53 19.21 -0.67 -0.83
CA GLY A 53 20.38 -0.72 -1.69
C GLY A 53 20.10 -1.22 -3.10
N ASP A 54 21.15 -1.69 -3.79
CA ASP A 54 21.02 -2.29 -5.11
C ASP A 54 20.48 -3.74 -5.05
N ALA A 55 20.27 -4.36 -6.21
CA ALA A 55 19.72 -5.71 -6.31
C ALA A 55 20.52 -6.76 -5.53
N ALA A 56 21.86 -6.68 -5.57
CA ALA A 56 22.73 -7.61 -4.83
C ALA A 56 22.58 -7.45 -3.32
N GLN A 57 22.45 -6.20 -2.85
CA GLN A 57 22.24 -5.88 -1.43
C GLN A 57 20.85 -6.32 -0.97
N VAL A 58 19.79 -6.06 -1.76
CA VAL A 58 18.42 -6.55 -1.49
C VAL A 58 18.44 -8.07 -1.37
N HIS A 59 19.00 -8.77 -2.36
CA HIS A 59 19.11 -10.23 -2.33
C HIS A 59 19.82 -10.75 -1.08
N GLN A 60 20.98 -10.17 -0.76
CA GLN A 60 21.78 -10.58 0.40
C GLN A 60 21.00 -10.36 1.71
N ARG A 61 20.43 -9.18 1.90
CA ARG A 61 19.71 -8.81 3.12
C ARG A 61 18.53 -9.73 3.39
N LEU A 62 17.73 -9.98 2.36
CA LEU A 62 16.51 -10.79 2.50
C LEU A 62 16.85 -12.29 2.63
N SER A 63 17.75 -12.80 1.78
CA SER A 63 18.16 -14.22 1.81
C SER A 63 18.81 -14.61 3.13
N SER A 64 19.67 -13.74 3.70
CA SER A 64 20.33 -14.02 5.00
C SER A 64 19.36 -14.10 6.17
N ARG A 65 18.14 -13.54 6.03
CA ARG A 65 17.09 -13.49 7.02
C ARG A 65 15.91 -14.42 6.74
N ASN A 66 15.97 -15.13 5.61
CA ASN A 66 14.86 -15.96 5.12
C ASN A 66 13.53 -15.17 4.98
N LEU A 67 13.62 -13.90 4.58
CA LEU A 67 12.48 -13.06 4.24
C LEU A 67 12.19 -13.13 2.75
N GLU A 68 10.92 -13.22 2.37
CA GLU A 68 10.50 -13.07 0.98
C GLU A 68 10.28 -11.60 0.62
N LEU A 69 10.59 -11.24 -0.62
CA LEU A 69 10.15 -9.98 -1.20
C LEU A 69 8.74 -10.19 -1.75
N VAL A 70 7.75 -9.39 -1.29
CA VAL A 70 6.34 -9.67 -1.58
C VAL A 70 5.69 -8.63 -2.49
N GLY A 71 6.26 -7.44 -2.59
CA GLY A 71 5.75 -6.37 -3.45
C GLY A 71 6.68 -5.17 -3.52
N ALA A 72 6.35 -4.27 -4.43
CA ALA A 72 6.95 -2.94 -4.50
C ALA A 72 5.87 -1.93 -4.89
N PHE A 73 5.73 -0.87 -4.11
CA PHE A 73 4.84 0.26 -4.40
C PHE A 73 5.42 1.11 -5.54
N LEU A 74 4.63 1.31 -6.59
CA LEU A 74 5.05 1.88 -7.86
C LEU A 74 4.07 2.99 -8.30
N PRO A 75 4.18 4.20 -7.74
CA PRO A 75 3.33 5.32 -8.12
C PRO A 75 3.65 5.79 -9.54
N GLN A 76 2.62 6.06 -10.33
CA GLN A 76 2.68 6.48 -11.72
C GLN A 76 1.68 7.60 -11.98
N HIS A 77 2.01 8.56 -12.83
CA HIS A 77 1.10 9.66 -13.19
C HIS A 77 0.11 9.22 -14.29
N PHE A 78 -0.73 8.22 -13.99
CA PHE A 78 -1.57 7.61 -15.02
C PHE A 78 -2.45 8.60 -15.80
N SER A 79 -2.93 9.66 -15.16
CA SER A 79 -3.78 10.66 -15.82
C SER A 79 -3.01 11.72 -16.62
N ARG A 80 -1.65 11.65 -16.68
CA ARG A 80 -0.77 12.65 -17.31
C ARG A 80 0.03 12.02 -18.44
N ALA A 81 -0.43 12.23 -19.68
CA ALA A 81 0.21 11.66 -20.86
C ALA A 81 1.69 12.07 -21.03
N GLU A 82 2.06 13.26 -20.57
CA GLU A 82 3.43 13.79 -20.65
C GLU A 82 4.41 13.12 -19.69
N LYS A 83 3.93 12.38 -18.69
CA LYS A 83 4.75 11.68 -17.70
C LYS A 83 5.02 10.21 -18.03
N VAL A 84 4.29 9.65 -18.98
CA VAL A 84 4.27 8.20 -19.29
C VAL A 84 5.66 7.63 -19.54
N GLU A 85 6.50 8.30 -20.32
CA GLU A 85 7.84 7.78 -20.65
C GLU A 85 8.77 7.76 -19.44
N GLU A 86 8.71 8.78 -18.58
CA GLU A 86 9.45 8.85 -17.32
C GLU A 86 9.00 7.75 -16.37
N ASP A 87 7.69 7.62 -16.16
CA ASP A 87 7.09 6.62 -15.29
C ASP A 87 7.40 5.18 -15.77
N HIS A 88 7.28 4.92 -17.06
CA HIS A 88 7.61 3.61 -17.63
C HIS A 88 9.11 3.27 -17.55
N ALA A 89 10.00 4.27 -17.64
CA ALA A 89 11.44 4.04 -17.43
C ALA A 89 11.71 3.65 -15.98
N PHE A 90 11.14 4.42 -15.02
CA PHE A 90 11.22 4.10 -13.60
C PHE A 90 10.65 2.70 -13.29
N LEU A 91 9.47 2.38 -13.81
CA LEU A 91 8.85 1.06 -13.65
C LEU A 91 9.77 -0.06 -14.11
N ARG A 92 10.37 0.03 -15.31
CA ARG A 92 11.29 -0.99 -15.83
C ARG A 92 12.55 -1.14 -14.96
N ASP A 93 13.06 -0.04 -14.40
CA ASP A 93 14.25 -0.09 -13.53
C ASP A 93 13.92 -0.81 -12.22
N ILE A 94 12.76 -0.56 -11.62
CA ILE A 94 12.34 -1.29 -10.41
C ILE A 94 12.04 -2.76 -10.73
N LEU A 95 11.34 -3.07 -11.82
CA LEU A 95 11.10 -4.47 -12.21
C LEU A 95 12.42 -5.24 -12.41
N ARG A 96 13.45 -4.60 -12.97
CA ARG A 96 14.79 -5.20 -13.07
C ARG A 96 15.40 -5.43 -11.69
N LEU A 97 15.32 -4.45 -10.79
CA LEU A 97 15.78 -4.61 -9.40
C LEU A 97 15.06 -5.77 -8.71
N LEU A 98 13.72 -5.88 -8.87
CA LEU A 98 12.96 -7.00 -8.33
C LEU A 98 13.39 -8.34 -8.92
N ALA A 99 13.60 -8.42 -10.24
CA ALA A 99 14.03 -9.65 -10.90
C ALA A 99 15.40 -10.15 -10.41
N GLU A 100 16.33 -9.23 -10.22
CA GLU A 100 17.71 -9.53 -9.81
C GLU A 100 17.88 -9.63 -8.28
N GLY A 101 17.06 -8.87 -7.52
CA GLY A 101 17.20 -8.76 -6.07
C GLY A 101 16.31 -9.71 -5.26
N SER A 102 15.28 -10.30 -5.86
CA SER A 102 14.38 -11.18 -5.13
C SER A 102 15.07 -12.49 -4.70
N PRO A 103 14.89 -12.94 -3.45
CA PRO A 103 15.27 -14.28 -3.04
C PRO A 103 14.59 -15.37 -3.88
N ALA A 104 15.22 -16.54 -3.97
CA ALA A 104 14.67 -17.66 -4.68
C ALA A 104 13.31 -18.08 -4.09
N GLY A 105 12.27 -18.14 -4.92
CA GLY A 105 10.89 -18.46 -4.50
C GLY A 105 10.00 -17.25 -4.27
N SER A 106 10.56 -16.06 -4.08
CA SER A 106 9.76 -14.82 -4.01
C SER A 106 9.02 -14.55 -5.32
N ARG A 107 7.81 -14.00 -5.19
CA ARG A 107 6.96 -13.59 -6.30
C ARG A 107 6.36 -12.22 -5.98
N PRO A 108 7.19 -11.15 -6.01
CA PRO A 108 6.71 -9.83 -5.63
C PRO A 108 5.70 -9.29 -6.63
N PHE A 109 4.66 -8.64 -6.09
CA PHE A 109 3.69 -7.91 -6.89
C PHE A 109 4.25 -6.56 -7.33
N ALA A 110 3.89 -6.14 -8.55
CA ALA A 110 4.04 -4.75 -8.96
C ALA A 110 2.80 -3.99 -8.48
N VAL A 111 2.92 -3.28 -7.36
CA VAL A 111 1.81 -2.57 -6.71
C VAL A 111 1.68 -1.18 -7.34
N LEU A 112 0.89 -1.10 -8.41
CA LEU A 112 0.68 0.12 -9.20
C LEU A 112 -0.32 1.03 -8.49
N SER A 113 0.04 2.29 -8.28
CA SER A 113 -0.85 3.32 -7.74
C SER A 113 -0.83 4.55 -8.63
N ASP A 114 -1.93 5.31 -8.68
CA ASP A 114 -1.87 6.66 -9.23
C ASP A 114 -0.97 7.53 -8.34
N HIS A 115 -0.31 8.53 -8.93
CA HIS A 115 0.61 9.38 -8.18
C HIS A 115 -0.15 10.39 -7.32
N PHE A 116 0.36 10.66 -6.12
CA PHE A 116 -0.28 11.53 -5.11
C PHE A 116 0.39 12.92 -5.01
N ASP A 117 0.97 13.43 -6.10
CA ASP A 117 1.65 14.73 -6.13
C ASP A 117 0.78 15.92 -6.58
N GLU A 118 -0.52 15.68 -6.84
CA GLU A 118 -1.48 16.75 -7.19
C GLU A 118 -1.88 17.53 -5.92
N PRO A 119 -1.45 18.81 -5.77
CA PRO A 119 -1.64 19.54 -4.52
C PRO A 119 -3.11 19.71 -4.12
N ASP A 120 -3.99 19.98 -5.09
CA ASP A 120 -5.42 20.18 -4.83
C ASP A 120 -6.08 18.87 -4.36
N ARG A 121 -5.70 17.74 -4.95
CA ARG A 121 -6.19 16.41 -4.52
C ARG A 121 -5.74 16.10 -3.10
N ARG A 122 -4.47 16.31 -2.79
CA ARG A 122 -3.93 16.09 -1.44
C ARG A 122 -4.60 16.97 -0.39
N ALA A 123 -4.83 18.23 -0.70
CA ALA A 123 -5.48 19.19 0.20
C ALA A 123 -6.96 18.82 0.47
N LEU A 124 -7.63 18.19 -0.49
CA LEU A 124 -9.03 17.78 -0.40
C LEU A 124 -9.21 16.31 -0.03
N SER A 125 -8.14 15.52 0.03
CA SER A 125 -8.19 14.09 0.32
C SER A 125 -8.98 13.79 1.59
N GLY A 126 -9.86 12.79 1.50
CA GLY A 126 -10.88 12.49 2.51
C GLY A 126 -12.19 13.29 2.34
N ARG A 127 -12.23 14.33 1.48
CA ARG A 127 -13.42 15.16 1.18
C ARG A 127 -13.76 15.23 -0.30
N ILE A 128 -13.11 14.41 -1.11
CA ILE A 128 -13.22 14.44 -2.57
C ILE A 128 -14.67 14.26 -3.05
N GLN A 129 -15.49 13.52 -2.32
CA GLN A 129 -16.90 13.33 -2.63
C GLN A 129 -17.69 14.65 -2.65
N ASP A 130 -17.29 15.62 -1.83
CA ASP A 130 -17.90 16.94 -1.74
C ASP A 130 -17.38 17.92 -2.80
N HIS A 131 -16.37 17.49 -3.59
CA HIS A 131 -15.65 18.32 -4.57
C HIS A 131 -15.61 17.66 -5.97
N PRO A 132 -16.79 17.42 -6.61
CA PRO A 132 -16.84 16.75 -7.92
C PRO A 132 -16.11 17.50 -9.04
N GLU A 133 -15.87 18.80 -8.86
CA GLU A 133 -15.05 19.61 -9.79
C GLU A 133 -13.59 19.16 -9.88
N THR A 134 -13.11 18.38 -8.90
CA THR A 134 -11.74 17.84 -8.88
C THR A 134 -11.63 16.45 -9.49
N TRP A 135 -12.75 15.85 -9.88
CA TRP A 135 -12.75 14.53 -10.50
C TRP A 135 -12.18 14.60 -11.92
N LEU A 136 -11.61 13.50 -12.36
CA LEU A 136 -11.10 13.43 -13.72
C LEU A 136 -12.22 13.59 -14.76
N SER A 137 -11.99 14.48 -15.72
CA SER A 137 -12.81 14.49 -16.93
C SER A 137 -12.73 13.15 -17.66
N ASP A 138 -13.72 12.83 -18.49
CA ASP A 138 -13.73 11.56 -19.24
C ASP A 138 -12.47 11.38 -20.12
N ALA A 139 -11.90 12.46 -20.61
CA ALA A 139 -10.66 12.39 -21.39
C ALA A 139 -9.47 12.00 -20.53
N ARG A 140 -9.27 12.64 -19.38
CA ARG A 140 -8.18 12.30 -18.44
C ARG A 140 -8.38 10.91 -17.82
N PHE A 141 -9.63 10.53 -17.56
CA PHE A 141 -9.95 9.19 -17.06
C PHE A 141 -9.56 8.11 -18.07
N ARG A 142 -9.89 8.29 -19.37
CA ARG A 142 -9.43 7.37 -20.42
C ARG A 142 -7.90 7.30 -20.47
N THR A 143 -7.22 8.43 -20.35
CA THR A 143 -5.75 8.47 -20.30
C THR A 143 -5.23 7.67 -19.10
N LEU A 144 -5.86 7.79 -17.92
CA LEU A 144 -5.50 7.00 -16.74
C LEU A 144 -5.62 5.50 -17.00
N VAL A 145 -6.76 5.05 -17.51
CA VAL A 145 -7.02 3.63 -17.80
C VAL A 145 -6.05 3.09 -18.85
N ASP A 146 -5.84 3.82 -19.94
CA ASP A 146 -4.91 3.42 -21.01
C ASP A 146 -3.47 3.29 -20.51
N ASN A 147 -3.01 4.22 -19.66
CA ASN A 147 -1.66 4.19 -19.11
C ASN A 147 -1.49 3.13 -18.03
N LEU A 148 -2.52 2.89 -17.21
CA LEU A 148 -2.54 1.79 -16.25
C LEU A 148 -2.43 0.43 -16.97
N HIS A 149 -3.17 0.22 -18.07
CA HIS A 149 -3.05 -0.99 -18.88
C HIS A 149 -1.64 -1.16 -19.45
N ARG A 150 -1.04 -0.08 -20.00
CA ARG A 150 0.33 -0.13 -20.54
C ARG A 150 1.36 -0.46 -19.45
N ALA A 151 1.25 0.12 -18.24
CA ALA A 151 2.11 -0.21 -17.13
C ALA A 151 1.95 -1.69 -16.74
N ALA A 152 0.72 -2.19 -16.70
CA ALA A 152 0.45 -3.59 -16.42
C ALA A 152 1.02 -4.54 -17.49
N GLU A 153 0.93 -4.18 -18.77
CA GLU A 153 1.57 -4.93 -19.87
C GLU A 153 3.10 -4.99 -19.70
N ILE A 154 3.74 -3.89 -19.27
CA ILE A 154 5.16 -3.85 -18.95
C ILE A 154 5.49 -4.82 -17.81
N CYS A 155 4.69 -4.82 -16.74
CA CYS A 155 4.86 -5.76 -15.62
C CYS A 155 4.73 -7.21 -16.08
N ARG A 156 3.68 -7.55 -16.83
CA ARG A 156 3.45 -8.90 -17.35
C ARG A 156 4.55 -9.36 -18.30
N ALA A 157 5.05 -8.47 -19.17
CA ALA A 157 6.18 -8.77 -20.05
C ALA A 157 7.49 -9.06 -19.29
N ALA A 158 7.63 -8.51 -18.09
CA ALA A 158 8.72 -8.78 -17.17
C ALA A 158 8.42 -9.92 -16.16
N GLU A 159 7.33 -10.68 -16.38
CA GLU A 159 6.87 -11.81 -15.58
C GLU A 159 6.45 -11.45 -14.14
N PHE A 160 6.06 -10.18 -13.90
CA PHE A 160 5.48 -9.73 -12.64
C PHE A 160 3.95 -9.61 -12.73
N GLU A 161 3.29 -9.83 -11.60
CA GLU A 161 1.85 -9.63 -11.49
C GLU A 161 1.55 -8.20 -11.04
N PRO A 162 0.86 -7.38 -11.89
CA PRO A 162 0.44 -6.05 -11.51
C PRO A 162 -0.86 -6.09 -10.71
N VAL A 163 -0.92 -5.26 -9.68
CA VAL A 163 -2.15 -4.98 -8.91
C VAL A 163 -2.35 -3.50 -8.79
N LEU A 164 -3.58 -3.03 -8.98
CA LEU A 164 -3.95 -1.63 -8.73
C LEU A 164 -4.12 -1.43 -7.23
N HIS A 165 -3.50 -0.39 -6.71
CA HIS A 165 -3.62 0.06 -5.32
C HIS A 165 -4.32 1.42 -5.26
N PRO A 166 -5.63 1.48 -4.97
CA PRO A 166 -6.33 2.73 -4.65
C PRO A 166 -5.70 3.39 -3.42
N HIS A 167 -5.40 4.70 -3.54
CA HIS A 167 -4.63 5.40 -2.50
C HIS A 167 -5.21 6.78 -2.21
N ALA A 168 -5.20 7.18 -0.95
CA ALA A 168 -5.60 8.52 -0.53
C ALA A 168 -4.74 9.61 -1.19
N GLY A 169 -5.37 10.71 -1.60
CA GLY A 169 -4.69 11.82 -2.29
C GLY A 169 -4.50 11.63 -3.79
N THR A 170 -4.99 10.51 -4.37
CA THR A 170 -4.90 10.21 -5.80
C THR A 170 -6.25 10.40 -6.51
N TYR A 171 -6.30 10.14 -7.82
CA TYR A 171 -7.56 10.09 -8.58
C TYR A 171 -8.27 8.72 -8.49
N VAL A 172 -7.83 7.85 -7.59
CA VAL A 172 -8.45 6.56 -7.27
C VAL A 172 -8.57 6.44 -5.75
N GLU A 173 -9.29 7.38 -5.11
CA GLU A 173 -9.43 7.48 -3.66
C GLU A 173 -10.83 7.06 -3.18
N THR A 174 -11.87 7.65 -3.78
CA THR A 174 -13.25 7.45 -3.30
C THR A 174 -13.86 6.15 -3.82
N SER A 175 -14.93 5.67 -3.14
CA SER A 175 -15.67 4.49 -3.59
C SER A 175 -16.10 4.57 -5.06
N ASP A 176 -16.57 5.76 -5.49
CA ASP A 176 -17.05 5.96 -6.87
C ASP A 176 -15.90 5.99 -7.87
N GLU A 177 -14.77 6.60 -7.52
CA GLU A 177 -13.56 6.59 -8.35
C GLU A 177 -12.98 5.18 -8.48
N ILE A 178 -12.93 4.44 -7.35
CA ILE A 178 -12.49 3.04 -7.34
C ILE A 178 -13.40 2.20 -8.24
N ALA A 179 -14.72 2.27 -8.04
CA ALA A 179 -15.67 1.52 -8.85
C ALA A 179 -15.53 1.86 -10.34
N ARG A 180 -15.40 3.14 -10.68
CA ARG A 180 -15.21 3.59 -12.06
C ARG A 180 -13.96 3.00 -12.71
N VAL A 181 -12.86 2.91 -11.99
CA VAL A 181 -11.62 2.30 -12.50
C VAL A 181 -11.75 0.78 -12.58
N MET A 182 -12.30 0.13 -11.54
CA MET A 182 -12.49 -1.33 -11.52
C MET A 182 -13.41 -1.81 -12.64
N ASP A 183 -14.42 -1.03 -13.02
CA ASP A 183 -15.30 -1.32 -14.17
C ASP A 183 -14.61 -1.14 -15.53
N ALA A 184 -13.52 -0.37 -15.59
CA ALA A 184 -12.82 -0.03 -16.84
C ALA A 184 -11.55 -0.84 -17.10
N ILE A 185 -10.96 -1.46 -16.08
CA ILE A 185 -9.72 -2.25 -16.25
C ILE A 185 -10.01 -3.64 -16.81
N ASP A 186 -9.00 -4.22 -17.46
CA ASP A 186 -9.03 -5.63 -17.86
C ASP A 186 -8.66 -6.53 -16.67
N PRO A 187 -9.61 -7.31 -16.10
CA PRO A 187 -9.37 -8.15 -14.95
C PRO A 187 -8.41 -9.32 -15.20
N SER A 188 -8.16 -9.65 -16.47
CA SER A 188 -7.16 -10.65 -16.85
C SER A 188 -5.73 -10.11 -16.79
N LEU A 189 -5.60 -8.79 -16.87
CA LEU A 189 -4.31 -8.10 -16.91
C LEU A 189 -3.90 -7.59 -15.52
N ILE A 190 -4.84 -6.98 -14.78
CA ILE A 190 -4.57 -6.27 -13.51
C ILE A 190 -5.45 -6.84 -12.41
N GLY A 191 -4.85 -7.18 -11.26
CA GLY A 191 -5.57 -7.47 -10.02
C GLY A 191 -5.78 -6.24 -9.15
N LEU A 192 -6.34 -6.44 -7.96
CA LEU A 192 -6.51 -5.42 -6.93
C LEU A 192 -5.59 -5.69 -5.75
N CYS A 193 -4.86 -4.67 -5.32
CA CYS A 193 -4.31 -4.57 -3.97
C CYS A 193 -5.34 -3.87 -3.08
N LEU A 194 -6.00 -4.63 -2.23
CA LEU A 194 -6.95 -4.08 -1.27
C LEU A 194 -6.19 -3.51 -0.08
N ASP A 195 -6.15 -2.19 0.07
CA ASP A 195 -5.67 -1.54 1.30
C ASP A 195 -6.85 -1.13 2.18
N THR A 196 -6.96 -1.73 3.35
CA THR A 196 -8.11 -1.53 4.24
C THR A 196 -8.17 -0.13 4.83
N GLY A 197 -7.04 0.52 5.03
CA GLY A 197 -6.94 1.88 5.55
C GLY A 197 -7.28 2.93 4.51
N HIS A 198 -6.71 2.83 3.31
CA HIS A 198 -7.01 3.77 2.22
C HIS A 198 -8.45 3.67 1.75
N PHE A 199 -9.02 2.47 1.63
CA PHE A 199 -10.45 2.31 1.36
C PHE A 199 -11.29 3.01 2.44
N ARG A 200 -10.96 2.80 3.72
CA ARG A 200 -11.68 3.45 4.83
C ARG A 200 -11.54 4.96 4.81
N PHE A 201 -10.34 5.45 4.52
CA PHE A 201 -10.06 6.89 4.41
C PHE A 201 -10.84 7.55 3.27
N GLY A 202 -10.92 6.89 2.11
CA GLY A 202 -11.71 7.33 0.96
C GLY A 202 -13.24 7.17 1.14
N GLY A 203 -13.70 6.68 2.30
CA GLY A 203 -15.12 6.53 2.62
C GLY A 203 -15.74 5.19 2.22
N ALA A 204 -14.96 4.24 1.70
CA ALA A 204 -15.43 2.90 1.39
C ALA A 204 -15.46 2.00 2.64
N ASP A 205 -16.28 0.95 2.61
CA ASP A 205 -16.21 -0.14 3.58
C ASP A 205 -15.28 -1.24 3.03
N PRO A 206 -14.11 -1.49 3.65
CA PRO A 206 -13.18 -2.48 3.14
C PRO A 206 -13.73 -3.91 3.21
N THR A 207 -14.67 -4.22 4.12
CA THR A 207 -15.35 -5.51 4.14
C THR A 207 -16.26 -5.68 2.93
N GLN A 208 -17.02 -4.62 2.59
CA GLN A 208 -17.84 -4.63 1.39
C GLN A 208 -16.99 -4.73 0.13
N ALA A 209 -15.84 -4.05 0.10
CA ALA A 209 -14.90 -4.15 -1.02
C ALA A 209 -14.38 -5.59 -1.23
N VAL A 210 -14.18 -6.37 -0.16
CA VAL A 210 -13.87 -7.81 -0.32
C VAL A 210 -15.01 -8.53 -1.02
N HIS A 211 -16.28 -8.28 -0.65
CA HIS A 211 -17.43 -8.91 -1.28
C HIS A 211 -17.55 -8.53 -2.76
N ASP A 212 -17.31 -7.27 -3.09
CA ASP A 212 -17.46 -6.74 -4.45
C ASP A 212 -16.32 -7.18 -5.38
N TYR A 213 -15.09 -7.31 -4.85
CA TYR A 213 -13.88 -7.49 -5.66
C TYR A 213 -13.07 -8.76 -5.35
N HIS A 214 -13.61 -9.74 -4.60
CA HIS A 214 -12.87 -10.95 -4.18
C HIS A 214 -12.18 -11.71 -5.33
N GLU A 215 -12.77 -11.71 -6.52
CA GLU A 215 -12.17 -12.35 -7.70
C GLU A 215 -10.95 -11.60 -8.26
N LEU A 216 -10.81 -10.32 -7.91
CA LEU A 216 -9.72 -9.44 -8.38
C LEU A 216 -8.64 -9.23 -7.33
N ILE A 217 -8.94 -9.46 -6.05
CA ILE A 217 -7.97 -9.27 -4.96
C ILE A 217 -6.84 -10.29 -5.10
N ARG A 218 -5.62 -9.80 -5.32
CA ARG A 218 -4.38 -10.60 -5.42
C ARG A 218 -3.40 -10.29 -4.30
N HIS A 219 -3.48 -9.07 -3.75
CA HIS A 219 -2.61 -8.57 -2.69
C HIS A 219 -3.45 -7.80 -1.68
N VAL A 220 -3.02 -7.77 -0.41
CA VAL A 220 -3.79 -7.09 0.64
C VAL A 220 -2.85 -6.35 1.57
N HIS A 221 -3.08 -5.04 1.72
CA HIS A 221 -2.50 -4.23 2.78
C HIS A 221 -3.49 -4.13 3.94
N ILE A 222 -3.05 -4.57 5.11
CA ILE A 222 -3.80 -4.47 6.35
C ILE A 222 -3.37 -3.21 7.08
N LYS A 223 -4.21 -2.20 6.99
CA LYS A 223 -4.00 -0.86 7.56
C LYS A 223 -5.25 -0.43 8.31
N ASP A 224 -5.11 0.05 9.54
CA ASP A 224 -6.24 0.53 10.32
C ASP A 224 -6.33 2.05 10.34
N CYS A 225 -7.54 2.59 10.28
CA CYS A 225 -7.81 4.01 10.08
C CYS A 225 -8.78 4.52 11.14
N ARG A 226 -8.44 5.63 11.80
CA ARG A 226 -9.30 6.30 12.80
C ARG A 226 -10.22 7.32 12.14
N ILE A 227 -11.50 6.99 12.01
CA ILE A 227 -12.52 7.92 11.47
C ILE A 227 -12.59 9.21 12.28
N ALA A 228 -12.50 9.15 13.60
CA ALA A 228 -12.57 10.34 14.43
C ALA A 228 -11.44 11.35 14.14
N VAL A 229 -10.22 10.88 13.82
CA VAL A 229 -9.11 11.75 13.39
C VAL A 229 -9.44 12.36 12.02
N MET A 230 -9.87 11.53 11.08
CA MET A 230 -10.26 11.96 9.75
C MET A 230 -11.38 13.03 9.79
N ASP A 231 -12.44 12.79 10.55
CA ASP A 231 -13.57 13.74 10.69
C ASP A 231 -13.14 15.07 11.31
N GLY A 232 -12.23 15.05 12.30
CA GLY A 232 -11.63 16.24 12.87
C GLY A 232 -10.85 17.05 11.85
N VAL A 233 -10.02 16.38 11.04
CA VAL A 233 -9.22 17.02 9.98
C VAL A 233 -10.13 17.59 8.88
N LYS A 234 -11.17 16.86 8.48
CA LYS A 234 -12.18 17.32 7.51
C LYS A 234 -12.91 18.58 8.00
N ALA A 235 -13.33 18.60 9.27
CA ALA A 235 -14.03 19.73 9.87
C ALA A 235 -13.18 21.01 9.88
N GLU A 236 -11.84 20.87 9.92
CA GLU A 236 -10.89 21.98 9.83
C GLU A 236 -10.56 22.38 8.38
N GLY A 237 -11.11 21.71 7.39
CA GLY A 237 -10.83 21.94 5.98
C GLY A 237 -9.44 21.48 5.54
N LYS A 238 -8.82 20.54 6.28
CA LYS A 238 -7.50 19.97 6.00
C LYS A 238 -7.61 18.65 5.23
N GLY A 239 -6.49 18.18 4.70
CA GLY A 239 -6.40 16.93 3.92
C GLY A 239 -5.46 15.89 4.53
N LEU A 240 -4.92 15.04 3.64
CA LEU A 240 -4.15 13.84 4.00
C LEU A 240 -2.92 14.16 4.88
N GLU A 241 -2.14 15.19 4.58
CA GLU A 241 -0.92 15.52 5.34
C GLU A 241 -1.22 15.77 6.82
N GLU A 242 -2.26 16.56 7.10
CA GLU A 242 -2.69 16.80 8.47
C GLU A 242 -3.22 15.52 9.14
N ALA A 243 -3.94 14.69 8.38
CA ALA A 243 -4.44 13.42 8.89
C ALA A 243 -3.29 12.47 9.27
N LEU A 244 -2.27 12.35 8.43
CA LEU A 244 -1.06 11.57 8.71
C LEU A 244 -0.33 12.09 9.95
N SER A 245 -0.14 13.41 10.04
CA SER A 245 0.52 14.03 11.20
C SER A 245 -0.20 13.79 12.53
N ARG A 246 -1.53 13.60 12.48
CA ARG A 246 -2.37 13.26 13.65
C ARG A 246 -2.51 11.76 13.89
N GLY A 247 -1.86 10.92 13.09
CA GLY A 247 -1.90 9.46 13.24
C GLY A 247 -3.26 8.88 12.85
N VAL A 248 -3.79 9.28 11.69
CA VAL A 248 -5.03 8.72 11.13
C VAL A 248 -4.89 7.22 10.89
N PHE A 249 -3.75 6.77 10.37
CA PHE A 249 -3.42 5.36 10.33
C PHE A 249 -2.78 4.94 11.65
N CYS A 250 -3.26 3.85 12.21
CA CYS A 250 -2.97 3.51 13.59
C CYS A 250 -2.67 2.02 13.77
N GLN A 251 -2.25 1.67 14.98
CA GLN A 251 -2.10 0.26 15.37
C GLN A 251 -3.39 -0.51 15.10
N LEU A 252 -3.25 -1.73 14.55
CA LEU A 252 -4.38 -2.62 14.23
C LEU A 252 -5.25 -2.88 15.45
N GLY A 253 -6.57 -2.82 15.24
CA GLY A 253 -7.58 -2.98 16.28
C GLY A 253 -7.89 -1.70 17.06
N LEU A 254 -7.18 -0.58 16.80
CA LEU A 254 -7.45 0.72 17.42
C LEU A 254 -8.14 1.72 16.47
N GLY A 255 -8.48 1.30 15.27
CA GLY A 255 -9.18 2.08 14.26
C GLY A 255 -10.55 1.50 13.92
N ASP A 256 -11.06 1.90 12.78
CA ASP A 256 -12.42 1.65 12.31
C ASP A 256 -12.48 0.87 10.99
N SER A 257 -11.34 0.31 10.51
CA SER A 257 -11.28 -0.46 9.26
C SER A 257 -11.90 -1.86 9.38
N ARG A 258 -12.27 -2.29 10.59
CA ARG A 258 -12.91 -3.59 10.87
C ARG A 258 -12.09 -4.76 10.32
N ILE A 259 -10.81 -4.79 10.65
CA ILE A 259 -9.84 -5.76 10.15
C ILE A 259 -10.29 -7.21 10.39
N ASP A 260 -10.93 -7.50 11.53
CA ASP A 260 -11.53 -8.80 11.86
C ASP A 260 -12.55 -9.26 10.81
N SER A 261 -13.44 -8.37 10.40
CA SER A 261 -14.46 -8.64 9.40
C SER A 261 -13.87 -8.81 8.01
N VAL A 262 -12.87 -7.98 7.66
CA VAL A 262 -12.14 -8.09 6.39
C VAL A 262 -11.43 -9.45 6.28
N ILE A 263 -10.70 -9.87 7.32
CA ILE A 263 -10.02 -11.17 7.35
C ILE A 263 -11.02 -12.31 7.22
N ALA A 264 -12.13 -12.27 7.96
CA ALA A 264 -13.18 -13.29 7.86
C ALA A 264 -13.77 -13.35 6.45
N ALA A 265 -14.00 -12.21 5.79
CA ALA A 265 -14.49 -12.16 4.42
C ALA A 265 -13.45 -12.75 3.44
N LEU A 266 -12.18 -12.36 3.51
CA LEU A 266 -11.09 -12.91 2.69
C LEU A 266 -11.00 -14.44 2.82
N GLN A 267 -11.04 -14.95 4.05
CA GLN A 267 -11.03 -16.39 4.33
C GLN A 267 -12.26 -17.10 3.73
N SER A 268 -13.44 -16.48 3.80
CA SER A 268 -14.69 -17.05 3.26
C SER A 268 -14.65 -17.24 1.74
N TYR A 269 -13.91 -16.40 1.02
CA TYR A 269 -13.65 -16.50 -0.41
C TYR A 269 -12.37 -17.28 -0.76
N GLY A 270 -11.69 -17.85 0.26
CA GLY A 270 -10.52 -18.71 0.04
C GLY A 270 -9.28 -17.95 -0.38
N TYR A 271 -9.14 -16.68 -0.01
CA TYR A 271 -7.89 -15.92 -0.25
C TYR A 271 -6.71 -16.62 0.42
N GLN A 272 -5.59 -16.76 -0.30
CA GLN A 272 -4.37 -17.46 0.14
C GLN A 272 -3.10 -16.62 -0.10
N GLY A 273 -3.26 -15.33 -0.40
CA GLY A 273 -2.15 -14.41 -0.63
C GLY A 273 -1.53 -13.88 0.66
N TRP A 274 -0.73 -12.85 0.49
CA TRP A 274 -0.09 -12.14 1.58
C TRP A 274 -1.05 -11.17 2.26
N LEU A 275 -0.91 -11.05 3.58
CA LEU A 275 -1.41 -9.92 4.35
C LEU A 275 -0.19 -9.06 4.73
N VAL A 276 -0.04 -7.92 4.10
CA VAL A 276 1.04 -6.98 4.42
C VAL A 276 0.52 -6.00 5.46
N ILE A 277 1.09 -6.04 6.66
CA ILE A 277 0.81 -5.00 7.65
C ILE A 277 1.47 -3.72 7.17
N GLU A 278 0.65 -2.71 6.94
CA GLU A 278 1.10 -1.40 6.52
C GLU A 278 0.50 -0.32 7.43
N GLN A 279 1.36 0.49 8.00
CA GLN A 279 0.96 1.62 8.83
C GLN A 279 1.82 2.82 8.44
N ASP A 280 1.21 3.77 7.71
CA ASP A 280 1.90 4.99 7.32
C ASP A 280 2.21 5.78 8.57
N GLN A 281 3.44 5.67 9.02
CA GLN A 281 3.89 6.19 10.30
C GLN A 281 4.85 7.36 10.11
N ALA A 282 4.35 8.57 10.30
CA ALA A 282 5.19 9.75 10.42
C ALA A 282 5.92 9.71 11.76
N LEU A 283 7.21 9.36 11.74
CA LEU A 283 8.03 9.35 12.96
C LEU A 283 8.19 10.76 13.50
N ARG A 284 8.08 10.86 14.82
CA ARG A 284 8.31 12.09 15.59
C ARG A 284 9.69 12.03 16.24
N THR A 285 10.25 13.15 16.59
CA THR A 285 11.52 13.23 17.34
C THR A 285 11.46 12.52 18.71
N SER A 286 10.26 12.29 19.25
CA SER A 286 10.04 11.54 20.49
C SER A 286 9.99 10.03 20.31
N ASP A 287 9.83 9.54 19.07
CA ASP A 287 9.72 8.13 18.80
C ASP A 287 11.11 7.47 18.85
N THR A 288 11.16 6.28 19.42
CA THR A 288 12.38 5.49 19.54
C THR A 288 12.24 4.19 18.76
N PRO A 289 13.35 3.52 18.40
CA PRO A 289 13.30 2.19 17.83
C PRO A 289 12.40 1.23 18.60
N GLU A 290 12.51 1.26 19.93
CA GLU A 290 11.72 0.38 20.81
C GLU A 290 10.22 0.69 20.72
N SER A 291 9.83 1.96 20.60
CA SER A 291 8.43 2.35 20.49
C SER A 291 7.83 1.89 19.15
N VAL A 292 8.57 2.04 18.05
CA VAL A 292 8.15 1.59 16.72
C VAL A 292 8.03 0.06 16.67
N VAL A 293 9.04 -0.65 17.15
CA VAL A 293 9.03 -2.12 17.22
C VAL A 293 7.87 -2.62 18.08
N ALA A 294 7.58 -1.94 19.21
CA ALA A 294 6.46 -2.33 20.08
C ALA A 294 5.10 -2.23 19.37
N VAL A 295 4.89 -1.18 18.58
CA VAL A 295 3.67 -1.01 17.76
C VAL A 295 3.56 -2.12 16.71
N GLN A 296 4.63 -2.41 15.96
CA GLN A 296 4.61 -3.46 14.94
C GLN A 296 4.45 -4.86 15.54
N ARG A 297 5.01 -5.10 16.72
CA ARG A 297 4.77 -6.35 17.49
C ARG A 297 3.31 -6.47 17.90
N ALA A 298 2.68 -5.40 18.35
CA ALA A 298 1.26 -5.39 18.68
C ALA A 298 0.37 -5.62 17.44
N ASN A 299 0.74 -5.05 16.29
CA ASN A 299 0.06 -5.29 15.01
C ASN A 299 0.13 -6.79 14.63
N ARG A 300 1.31 -7.40 14.74
CA ARG A 300 1.47 -8.84 14.43
C ARG A 300 0.70 -9.73 15.42
N GLU A 301 0.69 -9.37 16.70
CA GLU A 301 -0.06 -10.11 17.72
C GLU A 301 -1.56 -10.03 17.49
N TYR A 302 -2.10 -8.87 17.13
CA TYR A 302 -3.49 -8.72 16.76
C TYR A 302 -3.91 -9.72 15.65
N LEU A 303 -3.09 -9.93 14.62
CA LEU A 303 -3.39 -10.93 13.60
C LEU A 303 -3.32 -12.35 14.15
N ARG A 304 -2.39 -12.65 15.07
CA ARG A 304 -2.31 -13.96 15.73
C ARG A 304 -3.57 -14.25 16.55
N GLU A 305 -4.13 -13.26 17.23
CA GLU A 305 -5.40 -13.39 17.96
C GLU A 305 -6.57 -13.71 17.02
N LEU A 306 -6.50 -13.29 15.76
CA LEU A 306 -7.47 -13.65 14.71
C LEU A 306 -7.18 -15.00 14.05
N GLY A 307 -6.15 -15.73 14.49
CA GLY A 307 -5.79 -17.04 13.96
C GLY A 307 -4.88 -17.02 12.73
N ILE A 308 -4.19 -15.90 12.48
CA ILE A 308 -3.26 -15.69 11.36
C ILE A 308 -1.79 -15.73 11.80
#